data_42327e4e9ef2ca1973189bd8fdc14fac
#
_entry.id   42327e4e9ef2ca1973189bd8fdc14fac
#
_cell.length_a   1.000
_cell.length_b   1.000
_cell.length_c   1.000
_cell.angle_alpha   90.00
_cell.angle_beta   90.00
_cell.angle_gamma   90.00
#
_symmetry.space_group_name_H-M   'P 1'
#
loop_
_entity.id
_entity.type
_entity.pdbx_description
1 polymer ?
#
loop_
_entity_poly.entity_id
_entity_poly.type
_entity_poly.pdbx_seq_one_letter_code
_entity_poly.pdbx_strand_id
1 'polypeptide(L)'
;MGQLFLGVIVAIAVVTSRLWLDAPLPEPRPYAKDDRTFQRWLIAIMVVQLVLGAAQRHLAALLIVHICLAAVVVLLAIMVGGRAWGLYRNSQPVELLGKLMVILACVQVFLGITALAVTQGRAVVGSPTILEVTITTLHQATGAALLALSVALHFWTQRLFRQAEAPTPPE
;
A
#
# COMPACT_ATOMS: atom_id res chain seq x y z
N MET A 1 15.55 2.79 3.54
CA MET A 1 15.28 4.06 4.28
C MET A 1 14.46 5.04 3.45
N GLY A 2 14.78 5.31 2.16
CA GLY A 2 14.05 6.28 1.33
C GLY A 2 12.54 6.05 1.22
N GLN A 3 12.08 4.80 1.21
CA GLN A 3 10.64 4.47 1.08
C GLN A 3 9.83 4.81 2.34
N LEU A 4 10.42 4.65 3.53
CA LEU A 4 9.78 5.09 4.78
C LEU A 4 9.72 6.61 4.85
N PHE A 5 10.78 7.27 4.41
CA PHE A 5 10.82 8.73 4.32
C PHE A 5 9.75 9.26 3.34
N LEU A 6 9.56 8.59 2.19
CA LEU A 6 8.47 8.90 1.26
C LEU A 6 7.09 8.81 1.95
N GLY A 7 6.86 7.76 2.75
CA GLY A 7 5.61 7.63 3.51
C GLY A 7 5.36 8.80 4.46
N VAL A 8 6.40 9.28 5.14
CA VAL A 8 6.30 10.47 6.03
C VAL A 8 6.03 11.74 5.23
N ILE A 9 6.72 11.94 4.09
CA ILE A 9 6.48 13.10 3.22
C ILE A 9 5.04 13.10 2.72
N VAL A 10 4.53 11.95 2.28
CA VAL A 10 3.13 11.82 1.81
C VAL A 10 2.15 12.12 2.95
N ALA A 11 2.39 11.63 4.16
CA ALA A 11 1.56 11.95 5.31
C ALA A 11 1.50 13.47 5.57
N ILE A 12 2.67 14.14 5.59
CA ILE A 12 2.77 15.59 5.75
C ILE A 12 2.04 16.30 4.61
N ALA A 13 2.29 15.92 3.36
CA ALA A 13 1.66 16.53 2.19
C ALA A 13 0.13 16.40 2.23
N VAL A 14 -0.40 15.26 2.68
CA VAL A 14 -1.85 15.06 2.85
C VAL A 14 -2.41 16.01 3.90
N VAL A 15 -1.85 16.01 5.12
CA VAL A 15 -2.43 16.76 6.26
C VAL A 15 -2.25 18.28 6.15
N THR A 16 -1.30 18.73 5.32
CA THR A 16 -1.07 20.16 5.04
C THR A 16 -1.77 20.65 3.76
N SER A 17 -2.40 19.74 3.00
CA SER A 17 -3.08 20.10 1.76
C SER A 17 -4.35 20.93 2.04
N ARG A 18 -4.68 21.86 1.11
CA ARG A 18 -5.94 22.61 1.19
C ARG A 18 -7.15 21.69 1.22
N LEU A 19 -7.14 20.62 0.42
CA LEU A 19 -8.22 19.62 0.42
C LEU A 19 -8.47 19.01 1.80
N TRP A 20 -7.40 18.79 2.57
CA TRP A 20 -7.52 18.29 3.94
C TRP A 20 -8.04 19.34 4.90
N LEU A 21 -7.53 20.55 4.82
CA LEU A 21 -7.90 21.65 5.72
C LEU A 21 -9.35 22.07 5.52
N ASP A 22 -9.82 22.11 4.29
CA ASP A 22 -11.18 22.49 3.88
C ASP A 22 -12.16 21.30 3.88
N ALA A 23 -11.71 20.10 4.27
CA ALA A 23 -12.54 18.90 4.24
C ALA A 23 -13.72 19.01 5.22
N PRO A 24 -14.91 18.50 4.86
CA PRO A 24 -16.10 18.56 5.71
C PRO A 24 -15.91 17.77 7.01
N LEU A 25 -16.84 17.93 7.95
CA LEU A 25 -16.87 17.14 9.17
C LEU A 25 -16.99 15.64 8.87
N PRO A 26 -16.41 14.76 9.70
CA PRO A 26 -16.40 13.33 9.46
C PRO A 26 -17.81 12.72 9.41
N GLU A 27 -18.13 12.03 8.33
CA GLU A 27 -19.39 11.30 8.18
C GLU A 27 -19.37 10.00 8.99
N PRO A 28 -20.49 9.61 9.63
CA PRO A 28 -20.61 8.32 10.28
C PRO A 28 -20.70 7.20 9.24
N ARG A 29 -19.87 6.16 9.36
CA ARG A 29 -19.88 4.97 8.51
C ARG A 29 -19.75 3.72 9.38
N PRO A 30 -20.55 2.66 9.13
CA PRO A 30 -20.59 1.47 9.98
C PRO A 30 -19.26 0.70 10.01
N TYR A 31 -18.47 0.77 8.94
CA TYR A 31 -17.21 0.01 8.81
C TYR A 31 -15.94 0.84 8.99
N ALA A 32 -16.05 2.12 9.35
CA ALA A 32 -14.91 3.03 9.41
C ALA A 32 -13.80 2.57 10.38
N LYS A 33 -14.16 1.93 11.49
CA LYS A 33 -13.20 1.38 12.46
C LYS A 33 -12.43 0.20 11.88
N ASP A 34 -13.13 -0.72 11.23
CA ASP A 34 -12.53 -1.93 10.65
C ASP A 34 -11.64 -1.57 9.47
N ASP A 35 -12.08 -0.66 8.61
CA ASP A 35 -11.29 -0.18 7.47
C ASP A 35 -9.98 0.45 7.92
N ARG A 36 -10.01 1.30 8.96
CA ARG A 36 -8.78 1.87 9.54
C ARG A 36 -7.87 0.80 10.15
N THR A 37 -8.45 -0.25 10.71
CA THR A 37 -7.68 -1.36 11.27
C THR A 37 -6.98 -2.16 10.17
N PHE A 38 -7.68 -2.50 9.10
CA PHE A 38 -7.08 -3.18 7.94
C PHE A 38 -6.00 -2.33 7.26
N GLN A 39 -6.22 -1.04 7.13
CA GLN A 39 -5.22 -0.10 6.59
C GLN A 39 -3.95 -0.05 7.45
N ARG A 40 -4.08 -0.01 8.77
CA ARG A 40 -2.92 -0.06 9.68
C ARG A 40 -2.14 -1.36 9.56
N TRP A 41 -2.85 -2.50 9.48
CA TRP A 41 -2.20 -3.78 9.24
C TRP A 41 -1.49 -3.82 7.89
N LEU A 42 -2.11 -3.32 6.84
CA LEU A 42 -1.49 -3.22 5.51
C LEU A 42 -0.18 -2.42 5.58
N ILE A 43 -0.20 -1.22 6.18
CA ILE A 43 0.99 -0.38 6.32
C ILE A 43 2.08 -1.12 7.13
N ALA A 44 1.73 -1.73 8.26
CA ALA A 44 2.69 -2.44 9.11
C ALA A 44 3.34 -3.62 8.37
N ILE A 45 2.54 -4.44 7.69
CA ILE A 45 3.04 -5.59 6.92
C ILE A 45 3.88 -5.13 5.74
N MET A 46 3.51 -4.04 5.07
CA MET A 46 4.32 -3.47 3.98
C MET A 46 5.68 -2.97 4.46
N VAL A 47 5.78 -2.40 5.67
CA VAL A 47 7.07 -2.03 6.26
C VAL A 47 7.96 -3.26 6.47
N VAL A 48 7.39 -4.37 6.97
CA VAL A 48 8.12 -5.64 7.08
C VAL A 48 8.53 -6.16 5.70
N GLN A 49 7.64 -6.09 4.71
CA GLN A 49 7.91 -6.50 3.33
C GLN A 49 9.06 -5.71 2.69
N LEU A 50 9.19 -4.40 3.00
CA LEU A 50 10.31 -3.57 2.56
C LEU A 50 11.65 -4.05 3.16
N VAL A 51 11.65 -4.42 4.44
CA VAL A 51 12.85 -4.96 5.10
C VAL A 51 13.25 -6.29 4.47
N LEU A 52 12.29 -7.19 4.20
CA LEU A 52 12.56 -8.46 3.54
C LEU A 52 13.07 -8.26 2.10
N GLY A 53 12.50 -7.30 1.35
CA GLY A 53 12.98 -6.95 0.00
C GLY A 53 14.42 -6.38 0.02
N ALA A 54 14.76 -5.59 1.04
CA ALA A 54 16.12 -5.11 1.24
C ALA A 54 17.08 -6.25 1.61
N ALA A 55 16.67 -7.17 2.48
CA ALA A 55 17.46 -8.34 2.84
C ALA A 55 17.70 -9.24 1.62
N GLN A 56 16.68 -9.47 0.79
CA GLN A 56 16.82 -10.22 -0.46
C GLN A 56 17.83 -9.55 -1.40
N ARG A 57 17.77 -8.23 -1.54
CA ARG A 57 18.65 -7.48 -2.46
C ARG A 57 20.12 -7.46 -2.00
N HIS A 58 20.35 -7.29 -0.70
CA HIS A 58 21.69 -7.08 -0.15
C HIS A 58 22.35 -8.34 0.41
N LEU A 59 21.57 -9.31 0.84
CA LEU A 59 22.05 -10.52 1.51
C LEU A 59 21.73 -11.80 0.72
N ALA A 60 20.99 -11.69 -0.39
CA ALA A 60 20.45 -12.82 -1.15
C ALA A 60 19.72 -13.85 -0.26
N ALA A 61 19.03 -13.37 0.77
CA ALA A 61 18.39 -14.20 1.80
C ALA A 61 16.89 -13.89 1.92
N LEU A 62 16.13 -14.84 2.43
CA LEU A 62 14.70 -14.70 2.76
C LEU A 62 13.77 -14.55 1.55
N LEU A 63 14.17 -14.98 0.34
CA LEU A 63 13.34 -14.89 -0.87
C LEU A 63 11.97 -15.54 -0.67
N ILE A 64 11.92 -16.76 -0.14
CA ILE A 64 10.66 -17.50 0.08
C ILE A 64 9.76 -16.73 1.07
N VAL A 65 10.35 -16.22 2.15
CA VAL A 65 9.60 -15.43 3.15
C VAL A 65 9.05 -14.15 2.51
N HIS A 66 9.87 -13.47 1.69
CA HIS A 66 9.45 -12.29 0.95
C HIS A 66 8.27 -12.60 -0.02
N ILE A 67 8.32 -13.70 -0.75
CA ILE A 67 7.25 -14.13 -1.66
C ILE A 67 5.97 -14.48 -0.89
N CYS A 68 6.07 -15.25 0.18
CA CYS A 68 4.91 -15.61 1.00
C CYS A 68 4.24 -14.37 1.62
N LEU A 69 5.03 -13.45 2.17
CA LEU A 69 4.48 -12.22 2.73
C LEU A 69 3.94 -11.29 1.64
N ALA A 70 4.54 -11.28 0.44
CA ALA A 70 4.02 -10.52 -0.70
C ALA A 70 2.60 -10.95 -1.08
N ALA A 71 2.28 -12.25 -1.04
CA ALA A 71 0.93 -12.74 -1.28
C ALA A 71 -0.07 -12.17 -0.25
N VAL A 72 0.31 -12.13 1.02
CA VAL A 72 -0.53 -11.51 2.08
C VAL A 72 -0.71 -10.01 1.83
N VAL A 73 0.37 -9.29 1.49
CA VAL A 73 0.30 -7.85 1.17
C VAL A 73 -0.65 -7.59 0.01
N VAL A 74 -0.55 -8.38 -1.07
CA VAL A 74 -1.41 -8.22 -2.27
C VAL A 74 -2.87 -8.46 -1.93
N LEU A 75 -3.19 -9.55 -1.23
CA LEU A 75 -4.57 -9.85 -0.81
C LEU A 75 -5.13 -8.73 0.06
N LEU A 76 -4.36 -8.25 1.02
CA LEU A 76 -4.77 -7.18 1.92
C LEU A 76 -4.91 -5.84 1.17
N ALA A 77 -4.01 -5.53 0.23
CA ALA A 77 -4.08 -4.32 -0.59
C ALA A 77 -5.31 -4.33 -1.52
N ILE A 78 -5.63 -5.47 -2.14
CA ILE A 78 -6.84 -5.63 -2.97
C ILE A 78 -8.10 -5.50 -2.09
N MET A 79 -8.10 -6.10 -0.91
CA MET A 79 -9.22 -5.98 0.02
C MET A 79 -9.42 -4.53 0.49
N VAL A 80 -8.37 -3.88 0.96
CA VAL A 80 -8.42 -2.49 1.45
C VAL A 80 -8.78 -1.53 0.32
N GLY A 81 -8.13 -1.67 -0.84
CA GLY A 81 -8.38 -0.83 -2.01
C GLY A 81 -9.79 -1.05 -2.58
N GLY A 82 -10.24 -2.30 -2.69
CA GLY A 82 -11.57 -2.65 -3.17
C GLY A 82 -12.67 -2.14 -2.24
N ARG A 83 -12.49 -2.23 -0.92
CA ARG A 83 -13.40 -1.64 0.06
C ARG A 83 -13.45 -0.11 -0.04
N ALA A 84 -12.28 0.54 -0.16
CA ALA A 84 -12.20 1.98 -0.35
C ALA A 84 -12.91 2.43 -1.65
N TRP A 85 -12.71 1.71 -2.74
CA TRP A 85 -13.39 1.97 -4.01
C TRP A 85 -14.90 1.69 -3.95
N GLY A 86 -15.34 0.57 -3.36
CA GLY A 86 -16.72 0.12 -3.39
C GLY A 86 -17.63 0.76 -2.35
N LEU A 87 -17.14 0.93 -1.11
CA LEU A 87 -17.94 1.41 0.02
C LEU A 87 -17.99 2.94 0.14
N TYR A 88 -16.97 3.63 -0.40
CA TYR A 88 -16.83 5.08 -0.28
C TYR A 88 -17.01 5.80 -1.62
N ARG A 89 -17.92 5.31 -2.43
CA ARG A 89 -18.34 5.99 -3.68
C ARG A 89 -18.78 7.41 -3.35
N ASN A 90 -18.42 8.36 -4.18
CA ASN A 90 -18.66 9.81 -4.01
C ASN A 90 -17.73 10.51 -3.00
N SER A 91 -16.82 9.80 -2.36
CA SER A 91 -15.75 10.41 -1.56
C SER A 91 -14.46 10.42 -2.39
N GLN A 92 -14.34 11.44 -3.23
CA GLN A 92 -13.30 11.55 -4.29
C GLN A 92 -11.89 11.09 -3.86
N PRO A 93 -11.27 11.56 -2.77
CA PRO A 93 -9.92 11.12 -2.45
C PRO A 93 -9.88 9.63 -2.08
N VAL A 94 -10.84 9.11 -1.32
CA VAL A 94 -10.83 7.73 -0.83
C VAL A 94 -11.13 6.73 -1.95
N GLU A 95 -12.11 7.03 -2.80
CA GLU A 95 -12.46 6.20 -3.95
C GLU A 95 -11.30 6.10 -4.94
N LEU A 96 -10.69 7.24 -5.29
CA LEU A 96 -9.56 7.27 -6.24
C LEU A 96 -8.35 6.51 -5.69
N LEU A 97 -7.97 6.74 -4.44
CA LEU A 97 -6.86 6.05 -3.80
C LEU A 97 -7.11 4.54 -3.73
N GLY A 98 -8.36 4.12 -3.48
CA GLY A 98 -8.76 2.71 -3.52
C GLY A 98 -8.57 2.08 -4.89
N LYS A 99 -9.02 2.74 -5.96
CA LYS A 99 -8.81 2.29 -7.35
C LYS A 99 -7.34 2.15 -7.70
N LEU A 100 -6.56 3.20 -7.40
CA LEU A 100 -5.12 3.21 -7.67
C LEU A 100 -4.40 2.12 -6.88
N MET A 101 -4.81 1.83 -5.65
CA MET A 101 -4.23 0.77 -4.82
C MET A 101 -4.44 -0.61 -5.45
N VAL A 102 -5.65 -0.93 -5.93
CA VAL A 102 -5.93 -2.20 -6.62
C VAL A 102 -5.09 -2.33 -7.89
N ILE A 103 -5.07 -1.29 -8.74
CA ILE A 103 -4.29 -1.28 -9.97
C ILE A 103 -2.81 -1.50 -9.67
N LEU A 104 -2.27 -0.74 -8.71
CA LEU A 104 -0.85 -0.80 -8.38
C LEU A 104 -0.46 -2.12 -7.72
N ALA A 105 -1.36 -2.75 -6.94
CA ALA A 105 -1.14 -4.10 -6.41
C ALA A 105 -1.01 -5.14 -7.53
N CYS A 106 -1.86 -5.07 -8.57
CA CYS A 106 -1.75 -5.94 -9.73
C CYS A 106 -0.42 -5.71 -10.51
N VAL A 107 -0.06 -4.45 -10.73
CA VAL A 107 1.23 -4.10 -11.37
C VAL A 107 2.40 -4.61 -10.54
N GLN A 108 2.32 -4.52 -9.23
CA GLN A 108 3.37 -4.99 -8.31
C GLN A 108 3.59 -6.50 -8.40
N VAL A 109 2.50 -7.29 -8.51
CA VAL A 109 2.61 -8.74 -8.72
C VAL A 109 3.31 -9.05 -10.04
N PHE A 110 2.87 -8.40 -11.13
CA PHE A 110 3.48 -8.60 -12.44
C PHE A 110 4.97 -8.27 -12.44
N LEU A 111 5.35 -7.12 -11.89
CA LEU A 111 6.75 -6.71 -11.79
C LEU A 111 7.55 -7.63 -10.87
N GLY A 112 6.95 -8.13 -9.78
CA GLY A 112 7.60 -9.07 -8.87
C GLY A 112 7.92 -10.41 -9.53
N ILE A 113 6.95 -10.98 -10.26
CA ILE A 113 7.16 -12.22 -11.03
C ILE A 113 8.22 -12.00 -12.11
N THR A 114 8.16 -10.89 -12.83
CA THR A 114 9.14 -10.56 -13.88
C THR A 114 10.54 -10.36 -13.26
N ALA A 115 10.64 -9.65 -12.14
CA ALA A 115 11.91 -9.49 -11.43
C ALA A 115 12.50 -10.83 -11.00
N LEU A 116 11.67 -11.74 -10.48
CA LEU A 116 12.10 -13.08 -10.12
C LEU A 116 12.62 -13.84 -11.35
N ALA A 117 11.88 -13.81 -12.46
CA ALA A 117 12.26 -14.52 -13.69
C ALA A 117 13.59 -14.02 -14.27
N VAL A 118 13.81 -12.70 -14.33
CA VAL A 118 15.04 -12.14 -14.89
C VAL A 118 16.25 -12.30 -13.98
N THR A 119 16.05 -12.43 -12.66
CA THR A 119 17.16 -12.60 -11.70
C THR A 119 17.53 -14.04 -11.45
N GLN A 120 16.60 -15.00 -11.53
CA GLN A 120 16.90 -16.43 -11.34
C GLN A 120 17.65 -17.08 -12.52
N GLY A 121 17.50 -16.57 -13.71
CA GLY A 121 18.21 -17.07 -14.91
C GLY A 121 19.69 -16.69 -14.96
N ARG A 122 20.20 -15.98 -13.96
CA ARG A 122 21.56 -15.45 -13.95
C ARG A 122 22.56 -16.46 -13.43
N ALA A 123 23.51 -16.84 -14.29
CA ALA A 123 24.75 -17.47 -13.82
C ALA A 123 25.49 -16.50 -12.87
N VAL A 124 26.03 -17.03 -11.80
CA VAL A 124 26.59 -16.31 -10.63
C VAL A 124 27.73 -15.30 -10.99
N VAL A 125 28.14 -15.19 -12.24
CA VAL A 125 29.29 -14.39 -12.69
C VAL A 125 28.87 -13.42 -13.79
N GLY A 126 28.71 -12.13 -13.46
CA GLY A 126 28.48 -11.05 -14.43
C GLY A 126 27.78 -9.82 -13.83
N SER A 127 27.95 -8.66 -14.49
CA SER A 127 27.22 -7.42 -14.15
C SER A 127 25.73 -7.60 -14.44
N PRO A 128 24.82 -6.94 -13.66
CA PRO A 128 23.41 -6.93 -13.95
C PRO A 128 23.13 -6.37 -15.36
N THR A 129 22.20 -7.00 -16.07
CA THR A 129 21.74 -6.47 -17.36
C THR A 129 20.88 -5.21 -17.15
N ILE A 130 20.76 -4.38 -18.19
CA ILE A 130 19.89 -3.20 -18.16
C ILE A 130 18.45 -3.61 -17.84
N LEU A 131 17.98 -4.73 -18.39
CA LEU A 131 16.64 -5.25 -18.13
C LEU A 131 16.44 -5.61 -16.65
N GLU A 132 17.37 -6.33 -16.03
CA GLU A 132 17.32 -6.68 -14.60
C GLU A 132 17.26 -5.43 -13.74
N VAL A 133 18.14 -4.45 -14.00
CA VAL A 133 18.17 -3.18 -13.26
C VAL A 133 16.83 -2.44 -13.40
N THR A 134 16.33 -2.35 -14.63
CA THR A 134 15.07 -1.65 -14.91
C THR A 134 13.89 -2.30 -14.19
N ILE A 135 13.70 -3.60 -14.34
CA ILE A 135 12.55 -4.32 -13.75
C ILE A 135 12.62 -4.30 -12.23
N THR A 136 13.78 -4.56 -11.64
CA THR A 136 13.91 -4.53 -10.17
C THR A 136 13.72 -3.13 -9.61
N THR A 137 14.16 -2.09 -10.31
CA THR A 137 13.94 -0.69 -9.92
C THR A 137 12.47 -0.30 -10.02
N LEU A 138 11.77 -0.68 -11.10
CA LEU A 138 10.33 -0.47 -11.25
C LEU A 138 9.53 -1.18 -10.17
N HIS A 139 9.86 -2.44 -9.87
CA HIS A 139 9.23 -3.19 -8.78
C HIS A 139 9.42 -2.48 -7.43
N GLN A 140 10.61 -1.98 -7.15
CA GLN A 140 10.90 -1.23 -5.93
C GLN A 140 10.18 0.11 -5.86
N ALA A 141 10.12 0.86 -6.97
CA ALA A 141 9.45 2.15 -7.05
C ALA A 141 7.92 2.01 -6.90
N THR A 142 7.31 1.01 -7.55
CA THR A 142 5.88 0.74 -7.43
C THR A 142 5.52 0.24 -6.03
N GLY A 143 6.39 -0.53 -5.37
CA GLY A 143 6.21 -0.91 -3.96
C GLY A 143 6.23 0.31 -3.01
N ALA A 144 7.13 1.28 -3.27
CA ALA A 144 7.15 2.53 -2.53
C ALA A 144 5.88 3.37 -2.76
N ALA A 145 5.39 3.42 -4.01
CA ALA A 145 4.14 4.10 -4.35
C ALA A 145 2.93 3.43 -3.69
N LEU A 146 2.90 2.09 -3.62
CA LEU A 146 1.83 1.36 -2.93
C LEU A 146 1.80 1.67 -1.42
N LEU A 147 2.97 1.76 -0.77
CA LEU A 147 3.06 2.20 0.63
C LEU A 147 2.57 3.65 0.78
N ALA A 148 2.97 4.55 -0.11
CA ALA A 148 2.54 5.95 -0.10
C ALA A 148 1.01 6.08 -0.25
N LEU A 149 0.40 5.31 -1.17
CA LEU A 149 -1.06 5.23 -1.32
C LEU A 149 -1.74 4.70 -0.05
N SER A 150 -1.16 3.68 0.58
CA SER A 150 -1.71 3.10 1.82
C SER A 150 -1.72 4.12 2.96
N VAL A 151 -0.64 4.90 3.09
CA VAL A 151 -0.55 5.99 4.07
C VAL A 151 -1.57 7.09 3.76
N ALA A 152 -1.63 7.56 2.51
CA ALA A 152 -2.58 8.59 2.10
C ALA A 152 -4.03 8.15 2.33
N LEU A 153 -4.39 6.91 1.94
CA LEU A 153 -5.72 6.35 2.15
C LEU A 153 -6.08 6.29 3.63
N HIS A 154 -5.14 5.88 4.49
CA HIS A 154 -5.37 5.81 5.93
C HIS A 154 -5.69 7.18 6.53
N PHE A 155 -4.91 8.21 6.19
CA PHE A 155 -5.17 9.57 6.66
C PHE A 155 -6.53 10.08 6.15
N TRP A 156 -6.83 9.95 4.86
CA TRP A 156 -8.11 10.38 4.31
C TRP A 156 -9.31 9.66 4.92
N THR A 157 -9.21 8.36 5.16
CA THR A 157 -10.27 7.61 5.83
C THR A 157 -10.48 8.10 7.27
N GLN A 158 -9.41 8.43 7.98
CA GLN A 158 -9.51 9.01 9.33
C GLN A 158 -10.15 10.41 9.32
N ARG A 159 -9.83 11.21 8.30
CA ARG A 159 -10.31 12.59 8.20
C ARG A 159 -11.79 12.68 7.85
N LEU A 160 -12.24 11.82 6.93
CA LEU A 160 -13.58 11.93 6.34
C LEU A 160 -14.64 11.07 7.02
N PHE A 161 -14.23 10.03 7.77
CA PHE A 161 -15.20 9.07 8.31
C PHE A 161 -14.96 8.80 9.80
N ARG A 162 -16.08 8.67 10.55
CA ARG A 162 -16.09 8.20 11.93
C ARG A 162 -16.94 6.94 12.06
N GLN A 163 -16.74 6.16 13.10
CA GLN A 163 -17.60 5.02 13.38
C GLN A 163 -19.02 5.52 13.69
N ALA A 164 -20.00 4.91 13.02
CA ALA A 164 -21.39 5.12 13.38
C ALA A 164 -21.66 4.57 14.79
N GLU A 165 -22.40 5.31 15.60
CA GLU A 165 -22.87 4.82 16.88
C GLU A 165 -23.88 3.70 16.67
N ALA A 166 -23.81 2.65 17.50
CA ALA A 166 -24.83 1.60 17.50
C ALA A 166 -26.19 2.23 17.86
N PRO A 167 -27.29 1.79 17.21
CA PRO A 167 -28.62 2.22 17.64
C PRO A 167 -28.80 1.91 19.13
N THR A 168 -29.21 2.90 19.91
CA THR A 168 -29.63 2.67 21.29
C THR A 168 -30.79 1.68 21.27
N PRO A 169 -30.75 0.57 22.06
CA PRO A 169 -31.90 -0.31 22.18
C PRO A 169 -33.11 0.50 22.65
N PRO A 170 -34.31 0.24 22.11
CA PRO A 170 -35.53 0.87 22.61
C PRO A 170 -35.70 0.54 24.10
N GLU A 171 -35.99 1.56 24.92
CA GLU A 171 -36.33 1.42 26.35
C GLU A 171 -37.60 0.59 26.54
#